data_01f27bc73f30ba327c2b174644e82e33
#
_entry.id   01f27bc73f30ba327c2b174644e82e33
#
_cell.length_a   1.000
_cell.length_b   1.000
_cell.length_c   1.000
_cell.angle_alpha   90.00
_cell.angle_beta   90.00
_cell.angle_gamma   90.00
#
_symmetry.space_group_name_H-M   'P 1'
#
loop_
_entity.id
_entity.type
_entity.pdbx_description
1 polymer ?
#
loop_
_entity_poly.entity_id
_entity_poly.type
_entity_poly.pdbx_seq_one_letter_code
_entity_poly.pdbx_strand_id
1 'polypeptide(L)'
;MVLFAQYVQPDEITIFMDCVEKAAQLQKKCGCTLLEKETLTKILLAHELFHAVEELHEKEIYTRTEKVELWRKPFSNRSAIVCLSEIAAMAFAAELLGLTVSPYMLDVLLVYVYDQNTAWGLYDEIQNITARRVGDADDKDSISGKI
;
A
#
# COMPACT_ATOMS: atom_id res chain seq x y z
N MET A 1 -1.08 -16.49 -4.53
CA MET A 1 -1.35 -15.08 -4.26
C MET A 1 -2.86 -14.91 -4.13
N VAL A 2 -3.35 -14.28 -3.08
CA VAL A 2 -4.78 -13.99 -2.89
C VAL A 2 -5.02 -12.58 -3.42
N LEU A 3 -6.05 -12.42 -4.24
CA LEU A 3 -6.43 -11.15 -4.85
C LEU A 3 -7.76 -10.70 -4.24
N PHE A 4 -7.84 -9.46 -3.76
CA PHE A 4 -9.05 -8.88 -3.16
C PHE A 4 -9.83 -8.00 -4.12
N ALA A 5 -9.13 -7.30 -5.00
CA ALA A 5 -9.67 -6.51 -6.08
C ALA A 5 -8.70 -6.51 -7.25
N GLN A 6 -9.16 -6.06 -8.41
CA GLN A 6 -8.36 -5.93 -9.61
C GLN A 6 -8.99 -4.90 -10.55
N TYR A 7 -8.18 -3.97 -11.04
CA TYR A 7 -8.50 -3.15 -12.21
C TYR A 7 -8.03 -3.85 -13.48
N VAL A 8 -8.90 -3.94 -14.46
CA VAL A 8 -8.63 -4.49 -15.79
C VAL A 8 -8.97 -3.43 -16.83
N GLN A 9 -8.00 -3.06 -17.62
CA GLN A 9 -8.14 -2.10 -18.69
C GLN A 9 -9.22 -2.52 -19.70
N PRO A 10 -10.00 -1.57 -20.26
CA PRO A 10 -9.83 -0.12 -20.01
C PRO A 10 -10.67 0.44 -18.86
N ASP A 11 -11.68 -0.28 -18.33
CA ASP A 11 -12.72 0.32 -17.49
C ASP A 11 -13.41 -0.68 -16.53
N GLU A 12 -12.81 -1.83 -16.25
CA GLU A 12 -13.40 -2.84 -15.37
C GLU A 12 -12.68 -2.91 -14.02
N ILE A 13 -13.44 -2.79 -12.94
CA ILE A 13 -12.96 -3.08 -11.58
C ILE A 13 -13.72 -4.28 -11.02
N THR A 14 -13.00 -5.33 -10.66
CA THR A 14 -13.55 -6.53 -10.03
C THR A 14 -13.17 -6.56 -8.56
N ILE A 15 -14.16 -6.76 -7.67
CA ILE A 15 -13.94 -6.99 -6.23
C ILE A 15 -14.35 -8.43 -5.89
N PHE A 16 -13.43 -9.17 -5.28
CA PHE A 16 -13.65 -10.57 -4.91
C PHE A 16 -14.35 -10.65 -3.55
N MET A 17 -15.67 -10.72 -3.58
CA MET A 17 -16.52 -10.61 -2.39
C MET A 17 -16.34 -11.75 -1.38
N ASP A 18 -15.94 -12.94 -1.80
CA ASP A 18 -15.58 -14.07 -0.94
C ASP A 18 -14.36 -13.74 -0.05
N CYS A 19 -13.36 -13.03 -0.59
CA CYS A 19 -12.22 -12.55 0.15
C CYS A 19 -12.62 -11.45 1.15
N VAL A 20 -13.48 -10.53 0.73
CA VAL A 20 -14.03 -9.47 1.60
C VAL A 20 -14.84 -10.05 2.74
N GLU A 21 -15.68 -11.05 2.47
CA GLU A 21 -16.48 -11.70 3.50
C GLU A 21 -15.63 -12.46 4.52
N LYS A 22 -14.56 -13.09 4.06
CA LYS A 22 -13.60 -13.75 4.93
C LYS A 22 -12.87 -12.76 5.84
N ALA A 23 -12.46 -11.62 5.32
CA ALA A 23 -11.86 -10.53 6.10
C ALA A 23 -12.85 -9.94 7.13
N ALA A 24 -14.11 -9.76 6.75
CA ALA A 24 -15.17 -9.30 7.65
C ALA A 24 -15.44 -10.26 8.82
N GLN A 25 -15.13 -11.55 8.69
CA GLN A 25 -15.17 -12.48 9.82
C GLN A 25 -14.07 -12.20 10.86
N LEU A 26 -12.91 -11.74 10.42
CA LEU A 26 -11.84 -11.30 11.32
C LEU A 26 -12.25 -10.03 12.07
N GLN A 27 -12.94 -9.10 11.41
CA GLN A 27 -13.49 -7.88 12.03
C GLN A 27 -14.29 -8.19 13.29
N LYS A 28 -15.16 -9.20 13.25
CA LYS A 28 -15.98 -9.61 14.40
C LYS A 28 -15.16 -10.05 15.62
N LYS A 29 -13.91 -10.47 15.41
CA LYS A 29 -12.99 -10.91 16.47
C LYS A 29 -12.11 -9.78 17.00
N CYS A 30 -11.64 -8.90 16.13
CA CYS A 30 -10.66 -7.87 16.48
C CYS A 30 -11.27 -6.46 16.62
N GLY A 31 -12.52 -6.24 16.17
CA GLY A 31 -13.17 -4.93 16.20
C GLY A 31 -12.58 -3.89 15.26
N CYS A 32 -11.70 -4.29 14.32
CA CYS A 32 -11.05 -3.38 13.38
C CYS A 32 -12.03 -2.85 12.33
N THR A 33 -12.34 -1.57 12.35
CA THR A 33 -13.32 -0.94 11.46
C THR A 33 -12.91 -0.96 9.99
N LEU A 34 -11.61 -1.04 9.68
CA LEU A 34 -11.11 -1.19 8.29
C LEU A 34 -11.57 -2.49 7.64
N LEU A 35 -11.85 -3.54 8.43
CA LEU A 35 -12.31 -4.84 7.96
C LEU A 35 -13.83 -4.96 7.90
N GLU A 36 -14.58 -3.91 8.23
CA GLU A 36 -16.02 -3.89 7.98
C GLU A 36 -16.27 -4.02 6.48
N LYS A 37 -17.21 -4.88 6.11
CA LYS A 37 -17.46 -5.24 4.71
C LYS A 37 -17.63 -4.01 3.79
N GLU A 38 -18.42 -3.04 4.22
CA GLU A 38 -18.66 -1.83 3.45
C GLU A 38 -17.40 -0.95 3.35
N THR A 39 -16.70 -0.75 4.46
CA THR A 39 -15.48 0.04 4.53
C THR A 39 -14.38 -0.57 3.67
N LEU A 40 -14.13 -1.87 3.85
CA LEU A 40 -13.13 -2.60 3.06
C LEU A 40 -13.45 -2.56 1.57
N THR A 41 -14.71 -2.78 1.18
CA THR A 41 -15.12 -2.70 -0.23
C THR A 41 -14.86 -1.31 -0.83
N LYS A 42 -15.15 -0.23 -0.08
CA LYS A 42 -14.86 1.14 -0.52
C LYS A 42 -13.36 1.41 -0.66
N ILE A 43 -12.55 0.92 0.27
CA ILE A 43 -11.08 1.08 0.20
C ILE A 43 -10.53 0.36 -1.03
N LEU A 44 -10.92 -0.90 -1.26
CA LEU A 44 -10.50 -1.67 -2.42
C LEU A 44 -10.94 -0.99 -3.72
N LEU A 45 -12.19 -0.52 -3.79
CA LEU A 45 -12.69 0.19 -4.96
C LEU A 45 -11.91 1.48 -5.23
N ALA A 46 -11.62 2.26 -4.20
CA ALA A 46 -10.86 3.50 -4.32
C ALA A 46 -9.40 3.23 -4.76
N HIS A 47 -8.79 2.16 -4.25
CA HIS A 47 -7.46 1.71 -4.66
C HIS A 47 -7.42 1.38 -6.18
N GLU A 48 -8.34 0.55 -6.65
CA GLU A 48 -8.40 0.16 -8.06
C GLU A 48 -8.80 1.33 -8.97
N LEU A 49 -9.63 2.25 -8.47
CA LEU A 49 -9.98 3.48 -9.19
C LEU A 49 -8.74 4.35 -9.43
N PHE A 50 -7.79 4.39 -8.47
CA PHE A 50 -6.53 5.11 -8.69
C PHE A 50 -5.76 4.55 -9.88
N HIS A 51 -5.69 3.23 -10.05
CA HIS A 51 -5.00 2.63 -11.19
C HIS A 51 -5.65 3.02 -12.52
N ALA A 52 -6.98 3.14 -12.57
CA ALA A 52 -7.68 3.66 -13.75
C ALA A 52 -7.32 5.14 -14.03
N VAL A 53 -7.29 5.98 -12.98
CA VAL A 53 -6.87 7.39 -13.09
C VAL A 53 -5.41 7.50 -13.50
N GLU A 54 -4.54 6.68 -12.92
CA GLU A 54 -3.12 6.62 -13.23
C GLU A 54 -2.87 6.30 -14.72
N GLU A 55 -3.67 5.40 -15.29
CA GLU A 55 -3.59 5.05 -16.71
C GLU A 55 -4.03 6.21 -17.61
N LEU A 56 -5.15 6.85 -17.28
CA LEU A 56 -5.65 8.01 -18.03
C LEU A 56 -4.63 9.17 -18.05
N HIS A 57 -3.80 9.28 -17.02
CA HIS A 57 -2.80 10.33 -16.84
C HIS A 57 -1.36 9.84 -16.91
N GLU A 58 -1.09 8.71 -17.58
CA GLU A 58 0.22 8.03 -17.59
C GLU A 58 1.42 8.93 -17.94
N LYS A 59 1.20 9.99 -18.74
CA LYS A 59 2.25 10.93 -19.18
C LYS A 59 2.53 12.05 -18.19
N GLU A 60 1.65 12.27 -17.23
CA GLU A 60 1.67 13.41 -16.31
C GLU A 60 1.85 12.99 -14.86
N ILE A 61 1.31 11.81 -14.50
CA ILE A 61 1.30 11.34 -13.12
C ILE A 61 2.69 10.89 -12.66
N TYR A 62 3.09 11.33 -11.45
CA TYR A 62 4.41 11.07 -10.89
C TYR A 62 4.76 9.57 -10.84
N THR A 63 3.81 8.72 -10.51
CA THR A 63 4.02 7.27 -10.38
C THR A 63 4.46 6.61 -11.69
N ARG A 64 4.12 7.19 -12.84
CA ARG A 64 4.47 6.71 -14.18
C ARG A 64 5.65 7.46 -14.79
N THR A 65 5.83 8.71 -14.44
CA THR A 65 6.89 9.57 -15.01
C THR A 65 8.21 9.43 -14.27
N GLU A 66 8.17 9.10 -12.97
CA GLU A 66 9.39 8.88 -12.18
C GLU A 66 10.04 7.54 -12.51
N LYS A 67 11.34 7.58 -12.80
CA LYS A 67 12.12 6.40 -13.18
C LYS A 67 13.44 6.36 -12.44
N VAL A 68 13.78 5.20 -11.89
CA VAL A 68 15.06 4.94 -11.26
C VAL A 68 16.05 4.41 -12.29
N GLU A 69 17.24 4.97 -12.30
CA GLU A 69 18.35 4.48 -13.12
C GLU A 69 18.98 3.26 -12.44
N LEU A 70 18.78 2.07 -13.02
CA LEU A 70 19.25 0.81 -12.46
C LEU A 70 20.76 0.56 -12.75
N TRP A 71 21.31 1.13 -13.84
CA TRP A 71 22.70 0.94 -14.24
C TRP A 71 23.29 2.25 -14.74
N ARG A 72 24.51 2.55 -14.26
CA ARG A 72 25.34 3.62 -14.81
C ARG A 72 26.19 3.10 -15.98
N LYS A 73 26.34 3.95 -17.00
CA LYS A 73 27.09 3.76 -18.26
C LYS A 73 27.92 2.45 -18.40
N PRO A 74 27.93 1.79 -19.61
CA PRO A 74 27.52 2.35 -20.90
C PRO A 74 26.05 2.12 -21.27
N PHE A 75 25.29 1.35 -20.51
CA PHE A 75 23.89 1.04 -20.78
C PHE A 75 23.04 1.56 -19.61
N SER A 76 22.47 2.76 -19.77
CA SER A 76 21.48 3.25 -18.81
C SER A 76 20.15 2.53 -19.04
N ASN A 77 19.70 1.76 -18.06
CA ASN A 77 18.34 1.21 -18.05
C ASN A 77 17.53 1.93 -16.96
N ARG A 78 16.42 2.55 -17.35
CA ARG A 78 15.47 3.21 -16.45
C ARG A 78 14.25 2.35 -16.29
N SER A 79 13.92 2.01 -15.06
CA SER A 79 12.73 1.24 -14.71
C SER A 79 11.75 2.08 -13.90
N ALA A 80 10.46 1.90 -14.16
CA ALA A 80 9.41 2.45 -13.31
C ALA A 80 9.45 1.75 -11.94
N ILE A 81 9.17 2.52 -10.89
CA ILE A 81 9.12 2.02 -9.52
C ILE A 81 7.69 1.54 -9.27
N VAL A 82 7.44 0.24 -9.46
CA VAL A 82 6.08 -0.34 -9.33
C VAL A 82 5.45 -0.04 -7.96
N CYS A 83 6.24 -0.04 -6.89
CA CYS A 83 5.71 0.27 -5.55
C CYS A 83 5.18 1.70 -5.40
N LEU A 84 5.57 2.66 -6.24
CA LEU A 84 5.02 4.02 -6.19
C LEU A 84 3.54 4.05 -6.55
N SER A 85 3.11 3.24 -7.51
CA SER A 85 1.71 3.10 -7.91
C SER A 85 0.87 2.58 -6.73
N GLU A 86 1.32 1.52 -6.07
CA GLU A 86 0.63 0.94 -4.91
C GLU A 86 0.57 1.91 -3.72
N ILE A 87 1.69 2.61 -3.44
CA ILE A 87 1.74 3.64 -2.39
C ILE A 87 0.74 4.75 -2.69
N ALA A 88 0.71 5.23 -3.91
CA ALA A 88 -0.18 6.31 -4.32
C ALA A 88 -1.66 5.87 -4.30
N ALA A 89 -1.97 4.63 -4.71
CA ALA A 89 -3.31 4.07 -4.64
C ALA A 89 -3.85 4.00 -3.20
N MET A 90 -3.01 3.59 -2.25
CA MET A 90 -3.38 3.59 -0.84
C MET A 90 -3.56 5.00 -0.29
N ALA A 91 -2.68 5.95 -0.64
CA ALA A 91 -2.80 7.34 -0.23
C ALA A 91 -4.07 8.00 -0.82
N PHE A 92 -4.36 7.73 -2.08
CA PHE A 92 -5.58 8.19 -2.75
C PHE A 92 -6.84 7.65 -2.06
N ALA A 93 -6.87 6.35 -1.74
CA ALA A 93 -8.00 5.76 -1.03
C ALA A 93 -8.19 6.38 0.35
N ALA A 94 -7.10 6.65 1.09
CA ALA A 94 -7.17 7.31 2.40
C ALA A 94 -7.77 8.71 2.30
N GLU A 95 -7.29 9.52 1.37
CA GLU A 95 -7.76 10.90 1.17
C GLU A 95 -9.20 10.94 0.68
N LEU A 96 -9.53 10.13 -0.33
CA LEU A 96 -10.87 10.09 -0.93
C LEU A 96 -11.94 9.69 0.09
N LEU A 97 -11.62 8.77 0.99
CA LEU A 97 -12.57 8.24 1.97
C LEU A 97 -12.48 8.92 3.34
N GLY A 98 -11.56 9.87 3.52
CA GLY A 98 -11.35 10.57 4.80
C GLY A 98 -10.95 9.62 5.93
N LEU A 99 -10.07 8.64 5.64
CA LEU A 99 -9.66 7.65 6.64
C LEU A 99 -8.77 8.31 7.70
N THR A 100 -9.06 8.03 8.97
CA THR A 100 -8.25 8.50 10.11
C THR A 100 -7.09 7.58 10.46
N VAL A 101 -7.02 6.41 9.83
CA VAL A 101 -5.98 5.41 9.98
C VAL A 101 -5.38 5.06 8.62
N SER A 102 -4.12 4.67 8.62
CA SER A 102 -3.43 4.31 7.39
C SER A 102 -3.99 3.02 6.79
N PRO A 103 -4.43 3.01 5.52
CA PRO A 103 -4.91 1.80 4.86
C PRO A 103 -3.80 0.76 4.62
N TYR A 104 -2.52 1.12 4.76
CA TYR A 104 -1.40 0.15 4.70
C TYR A 104 -1.49 -0.94 5.76
N MET A 105 -2.24 -0.72 6.85
CA MET A 105 -2.53 -1.78 7.82
C MET A 105 -3.30 -2.94 7.19
N LEU A 106 -4.02 -2.71 6.10
CA LEU A 106 -4.73 -3.76 5.38
C LEU A 106 -3.78 -4.81 4.81
N ASP A 107 -2.58 -4.45 4.39
CA ASP A 107 -1.60 -5.41 3.86
C ASP A 107 -1.32 -6.52 4.87
N VAL A 108 -1.10 -6.16 6.14
CA VAL A 108 -0.90 -7.13 7.22
C VAL A 108 -2.19 -7.87 7.57
N LEU A 109 -3.30 -7.14 7.71
CA LEU A 109 -4.58 -7.70 8.15
C LEU A 109 -5.15 -8.69 7.12
N LEU A 110 -5.05 -8.37 5.84
CA LEU A 110 -5.54 -9.23 4.77
C LEU A 110 -4.68 -10.49 4.60
N VAL A 111 -3.36 -10.38 4.75
CA VAL A 111 -2.47 -11.55 4.80
C VAL A 111 -2.81 -12.41 6.02
N TYR A 112 -3.06 -11.80 7.18
CA TYR A 112 -3.40 -12.52 8.42
C TYR A 112 -4.63 -13.43 8.27
N VAL A 113 -5.60 -13.04 7.46
CA VAL A 113 -6.81 -13.83 7.18
C VAL A 113 -6.50 -15.19 6.55
N TYR A 114 -5.37 -15.28 5.81
CA TYR A 114 -4.97 -16.48 5.06
C TYR A 114 -3.75 -17.18 5.65
N ASP A 115 -2.78 -16.44 6.14
CA ASP A 115 -1.53 -16.95 6.71
C ASP A 115 -1.05 -16.06 7.85
N GLN A 116 -1.31 -16.49 9.06
CA GLN A 116 -0.96 -15.75 10.26
C GLN A 116 0.58 -15.62 10.45
N ASN A 117 1.34 -16.65 10.09
CA ASN A 117 2.80 -16.61 10.25
C ASN A 117 3.43 -15.60 9.30
N THR A 118 2.99 -15.59 8.04
CA THR A 118 3.43 -14.59 7.05
C THR A 118 3.03 -13.18 7.49
N ALA A 119 1.83 -12.98 8.02
CA ALA A 119 1.39 -11.67 8.51
C ALA A 119 2.25 -11.17 9.70
N TRP A 120 2.58 -12.03 10.63
CA TRP A 120 3.48 -11.68 11.75
C TRP A 120 4.89 -11.34 11.25
N GLY A 121 5.42 -12.10 10.29
CA GLY A 121 6.72 -11.79 9.66
C GLY A 121 6.72 -10.40 9.00
N LEU A 122 5.67 -10.07 8.26
CA LEU A 122 5.50 -8.75 7.64
C LEU A 122 5.39 -7.63 8.69
N TYR A 123 4.62 -7.85 9.75
CA TYR A 123 4.50 -6.89 10.84
C TYR A 123 5.85 -6.62 11.52
N ASP A 124 6.61 -7.67 11.84
CA ASP A 124 7.92 -7.56 12.46
C ASP A 124 8.92 -6.83 11.55
N GLU A 125 8.88 -7.07 10.25
CA GLU A 125 9.70 -6.36 9.27
C GLU A 125 9.39 -4.85 9.27
N ILE A 126 8.10 -4.47 9.24
CA ILE A 126 7.66 -3.07 9.32
C ILE A 126 8.15 -2.42 10.61
N GLN A 127 8.01 -3.09 11.76
CA GLN A 127 8.48 -2.57 13.05
C GLN A 127 9.99 -2.36 13.06
N ASN A 128 10.76 -3.31 12.53
CA ASN A 128 12.21 -3.22 12.46
C ASN A 128 12.70 -2.07 11.57
N ILE A 129 12.04 -1.82 10.42
CA ILE A 129 12.36 -0.70 9.53
C ILE A 129 12.06 0.63 10.23
N THR A 130 10.93 0.72 10.92
CA THR A 130 10.53 1.93 11.65
C THR A 130 11.48 2.23 12.80
N ALA A 131 11.87 1.23 13.58
CA ALA A 131 12.82 1.39 14.69
C ALA A 131 14.21 1.87 14.22
N ARG A 132 14.72 1.36 13.09
CA ARG A 132 15.99 1.81 12.49
C ARG A 132 15.94 3.27 12.08
N ARG A 133 14.83 3.74 11.48
CA ARG A 133 14.68 5.15 11.07
C ARG A 133 14.63 6.11 12.24
N VAL A 134 14.04 5.72 13.35
CA VAL A 134 14.02 6.54 14.58
C VAL A 134 15.43 6.64 15.16
N GLY A 135 16.19 5.54 15.24
CA GLY A 135 17.58 5.55 15.72
C GLY A 135 18.52 6.41 14.87
N ASP A 136 18.35 6.37 13.52
CA ASP A 136 19.16 7.19 12.58
C ASP A 136 18.80 8.69 12.66
N ALA A 137 17.61 9.06 13.08
CA ALA A 137 17.17 10.44 13.27
C ALA A 137 17.80 11.04 14.55
N ASP A 138 17.79 10.30 15.66
CA ASP A 138 18.37 10.72 16.94
C ASP A 138 19.90 10.91 16.86
N ASP A 139 20.60 10.11 16.03
CA ASP A 139 22.05 10.21 15.84
C ASP A 139 22.43 11.45 15.00
N LYS A 140 21.59 11.87 14.07
CA LYS A 140 21.83 13.11 13.30
C LYS A 140 21.64 14.38 14.11
N ASP A 141 20.70 14.42 15.01
CA ASP A 141 20.49 15.58 15.90
C ASP A 141 21.57 15.69 16.97
N SER A 142 22.21 14.58 17.37
CA SER A 142 23.32 14.58 18.31
C SER A 142 24.62 15.15 17.72
N ILE A 143 24.80 15.12 16.40
CA ILE A 143 25.98 15.61 15.69
C ILE A 143 25.85 17.12 15.38
N SER A 144 24.65 17.66 15.25
CA SER A 144 24.41 19.09 14.95
C SER A 144 24.56 20.01 16.18
N GLY A 145 24.65 19.45 17.39
CA GLY A 145 24.79 20.20 18.64
C GLY A 145 26.24 20.47 19.10
N LYS A 146 27.27 20.18 18.30
CA LYS A 146 28.68 20.40 18.61
C LYS A 146 29.37 21.24 17.54
N ILE A 147 28.95 22.49 17.37
CA ILE A 147 29.73 23.57 16.77
C ILE A 147 29.49 24.84 17.59
#